data_7a4335e4f136657bd52827f4abd2b2c7
#
_entry.id   7a4335e4f136657bd52827f4abd2b2c7
#
_cell.length_a   1.000
_cell.length_b   1.000
_cell.length_c   1.000
_cell.angle_alpha   90.00
_cell.angle_beta   90.00
_cell.angle_gamma   90.00
#
_symmetry.space_group_name_H-M   'P 1'
#
loop_
_entity.id
_entity.type
_entity.pdbx_description
1 polymer ?
#
loop_
_entity_poly.entity_id
_entity_poly.type
_entity_poly.pdbx_seq_one_letter_code
_entity_poly.pdbx_strand_id
1 'polypeptide(L)'
;MIKDKDMGKKLLESIETLNEAAYELYSMVLSDNEVDDFVKTMQALLIGIKGNVTGLVVEEPALKCNLLVDNALDTLGRFGETSAKKRKLGIIKNELIPEIGEAYVDLLFWGGCFPDPDAMFEYYNNQMKEFYPAPETDKGRYRYDLSVAVMANTDVEQVEKCLKSLNDAVPEELRCEYVLFNDGAGEKVAKYFDGLADKNVKVINYKHQTNAPSVIYQLVEGKDVLFLTAENILSKTAVSNMMKCLTSDKKIGAVCPAFVEEDKLDDTESNEYLWHQKSELNTDVVLAQSNEIMMPTMLGAYFPFMAKRYTEFSSKAMSLIGRRNGKLLYEAGDALAYRVHKEKDEDIVLEGIKQFERIMGINPMLKQDVDQDLLSGLDFKNKEKRVDILGINSSFGINLLAIQDRVREESKNLRTNIYSLNEEEAYERDLEAIAKKGRFISDWDKDFDKCFPNARFDYIVMEKTNDKLLDLMLLLKLLERLKDGGAMAIHTAEEMPLSDYEPRKVVGDWQILYKQSDE
;
A
#
# COMPACT_ATOMS: atom_id res chain seq x y z
N MET A 1 11.77 15.66 14.22
CA MET A 1 12.53 16.70 13.48
C MET A 1 13.88 16.87 14.16
N ILE A 2 14.95 16.88 13.40
CA ILE A 2 16.30 17.18 13.90
C ILE A 2 16.31 18.62 14.42
N LYS A 3 16.75 18.79 15.65
CA LYS A 3 16.80 20.10 16.33
C LYS A 3 17.88 21.03 15.74
N ASP A 4 18.92 20.44 15.15
CA ASP A 4 20.05 21.15 14.55
C ASP A 4 20.28 20.63 13.12
N LYS A 5 20.00 21.49 12.11
CA LYS A 5 20.08 21.11 10.68
C LYS A 5 21.51 20.76 10.24
N ASP A 6 22.52 21.41 10.80
CA ASP A 6 23.93 21.16 10.42
C ASP A 6 24.40 19.81 10.97
N MET A 7 23.98 19.46 12.19
CA MET A 7 24.23 18.15 12.75
C MET A 7 23.45 17.05 12.02
N GLY A 8 22.21 17.34 11.61
CA GLY A 8 21.41 16.42 10.79
C GLY A 8 22.09 16.09 9.48
N LYS A 9 22.63 17.08 8.79
CA LYS A 9 23.36 16.88 7.55
C LYS A 9 24.62 16.02 7.76
N LYS A 10 25.40 16.29 8.80
CA LYS A 10 26.59 15.46 9.14
C LYS A 10 26.21 14.02 9.46
N LEU A 11 25.07 13.81 10.10
CA LEU A 11 24.58 12.47 10.40
C LEU A 11 24.20 11.69 9.11
N LEU A 12 23.52 12.36 8.17
CA LEU A 12 23.24 11.80 6.85
C LEU A 12 24.53 11.46 6.10
N GLU A 13 25.49 12.39 6.02
CA GLU A 13 26.80 12.15 5.40
C GLU A 13 27.54 10.96 6.05
N SER A 14 27.39 10.78 7.36
CA SER A 14 27.99 9.62 8.07
C SER A 14 27.35 8.29 7.67
N ILE A 15 26.04 8.25 7.47
CA ILE A 15 25.34 7.03 7.04
C ILE A 15 25.61 6.75 5.56
N GLU A 16 25.67 7.77 4.70
CA GLU A 16 26.10 7.61 3.30
C GLU A 16 27.47 6.98 3.23
N THR A 17 28.44 7.50 3.99
CA THR A 17 29.78 6.92 4.09
C THR A 17 29.74 5.47 4.57
N LEU A 18 28.86 5.15 5.51
CA LEU A 18 28.70 3.79 6.02
C LEU A 18 28.09 2.85 4.97
N ASN A 19 27.15 3.33 4.18
CA ASN A 19 26.55 2.58 3.08
C ASN A 19 27.60 2.25 2.01
N GLU A 20 28.40 3.23 1.59
CA GLU A 20 29.54 3.00 0.69
C GLU A 20 30.54 2.00 1.28
N ALA A 21 30.84 2.11 2.58
CA ALA A 21 31.73 1.18 3.26
C ALA A 21 31.19 -0.27 3.28
N ALA A 22 29.88 -0.47 3.34
CA ALA A 22 29.29 -1.80 3.29
C ALA A 22 29.47 -2.47 1.91
N TYR A 23 29.35 -1.70 0.82
CA TYR A 23 29.67 -2.19 -0.53
C TYR A 23 31.17 -2.46 -0.71
N GLU A 24 32.03 -1.60 -0.15
CA GLU A 24 33.49 -1.83 -0.18
C GLU A 24 33.88 -3.08 0.61
N LEU A 25 33.26 -3.30 1.79
CA LEU A 25 33.47 -4.55 2.55
C LEU A 25 33.10 -5.79 1.73
N TYR A 26 32.00 -5.72 0.96
CA TYR A 26 31.60 -6.79 0.06
C TYR A 26 32.71 -7.08 -0.98
N SER A 27 33.24 -6.02 -1.60
CA SER A 27 34.29 -6.09 -2.61
C SER A 27 35.61 -6.65 -2.01
N MET A 28 35.98 -6.23 -0.81
CA MET A 28 37.13 -6.70 -0.07
C MET A 28 37.03 -8.19 0.22
N VAL A 29 35.88 -8.66 0.73
CA VAL A 29 35.65 -10.09 0.99
C VAL A 29 35.66 -10.90 -0.31
N LEU A 30 35.10 -10.37 -1.39
CA LEU A 30 35.09 -11.02 -2.70
C LEU A 30 36.52 -11.23 -3.21
N SER A 31 37.42 -10.27 -2.97
CA SER A 31 38.82 -10.23 -3.40
C SER A 31 39.80 -10.89 -2.40
N ASP A 32 39.30 -11.52 -1.34
CA ASP A 32 40.10 -12.15 -0.26
C ASP A 32 41.03 -11.18 0.47
N ASN A 33 40.66 -9.90 0.57
CA ASN A 33 41.43 -8.92 1.32
C ASN A 33 41.19 -9.05 2.83
N GLU A 34 42.14 -8.58 3.63
CA GLU A 34 42.01 -8.48 5.08
C GLU A 34 40.97 -7.37 5.44
N VAL A 35 40.02 -7.69 6.34
CA VAL A 35 38.88 -6.83 6.61
C VAL A 35 38.70 -6.43 8.08
N ASP A 36 39.47 -7.00 9.00
CA ASP A 36 39.24 -6.88 10.44
C ASP A 36 39.26 -5.42 10.94
N ASP A 37 40.24 -4.64 10.48
CA ASP A 37 40.34 -3.23 10.89
C ASP A 37 39.29 -2.36 10.21
N PHE A 38 38.88 -2.72 9.00
CA PHE A 38 37.79 -2.07 8.28
C PHE A 38 36.45 -2.27 9.03
N VAL A 39 36.16 -3.50 9.45
CA VAL A 39 34.97 -3.84 10.26
C VAL A 39 34.94 -3.07 11.57
N LYS A 40 36.07 -2.98 12.29
CA LYS A 40 36.15 -2.18 13.52
C LYS A 40 35.85 -0.70 13.27
N THR A 41 36.32 -0.17 12.15
CA THR A 41 36.06 1.23 11.76
C THR A 41 34.57 1.44 11.50
N MET A 42 33.90 0.53 10.78
CA MET A 42 32.46 0.57 10.56
C MET A 42 31.68 0.49 11.89
N GLN A 43 32.08 -0.41 12.79
CA GLN A 43 31.44 -0.52 14.12
C GLN A 43 31.59 0.78 14.93
N ALA A 44 32.78 1.40 14.92
CA ALA A 44 32.99 2.68 15.60
C ALA A 44 32.12 3.80 15.01
N LEU A 45 31.94 3.84 13.70
CA LEU A 45 31.08 4.81 13.02
C LEU A 45 29.61 4.59 13.38
N LEU A 46 29.12 3.36 13.39
CA LEU A 46 27.76 3.00 13.83
C LEU A 46 27.48 3.43 15.26
N ILE A 47 28.41 3.18 16.20
CA ILE A 47 28.30 3.63 17.59
C ILE A 47 28.21 5.16 17.68
N GLY A 48 29.01 5.86 16.87
CA GLY A 48 28.97 7.32 16.78
C GLY A 48 27.63 7.85 16.26
N ILE A 49 27.07 7.22 15.23
CA ILE A 49 25.75 7.54 14.68
C ILE A 49 24.68 7.36 15.77
N LYS A 50 24.63 6.22 16.45
CA LYS A 50 23.67 5.92 17.51
C LYS A 50 23.69 6.99 18.62
N GLY A 51 24.87 7.38 19.08
CA GLY A 51 25.04 8.42 20.09
C GLY A 51 24.49 9.78 19.66
N ASN A 52 24.69 10.14 18.39
CA ASN A 52 24.21 11.41 17.84
C ASN A 52 22.70 11.41 17.57
N VAL A 53 22.15 10.30 17.05
CA VAL A 53 20.70 10.16 16.79
C VAL A 53 19.89 10.39 18.05
N THR A 54 20.28 9.80 19.16
CA THR A 54 19.57 9.91 20.46
C THR A 54 19.46 11.37 20.96
N GLY A 55 20.45 12.21 20.64
CA GLY A 55 20.46 13.62 21.05
C GLY A 55 19.73 14.58 20.11
N LEU A 56 19.55 14.20 18.83
CA LEU A 56 19.14 15.11 17.77
C LEU A 56 17.71 14.87 17.26
N VAL A 57 17.20 13.67 17.36
CA VAL A 57 15.92 13.26 16.78
C VAL A 57 14.85 13.10 17.86
N VAL A 58 13.60 13.38 17.52
CA VAL A 58 12.45 13.16 18.40
C VAL A 58 12.22 11.67 18.63
N GLU A 59 11.76 11.30 19.81
CA GLU A 59 11.80 9.99 20.46
C GLU A 59 11.59 8.73 19.58
N GLU A 60 10.57 8.66 18.74
CA GLU A 60 10.25 7.43 17.99
C GLU A 60 11.12 7.14 16.76
N PRO A 61 11.40 8.10 15.88
CA PRO A 61 12.33 7.90 14.78
C PRO A 61 13.73 7.59 15.24
N ALA A 62 14.15 8.24 16.34
CA ALA A 62 15.41 7.89 16.98
C ALA A 62 15.44 6.44 17.45
N LEU A 63 14.32 5.93 17.95
CA LEU A 63 14.22 4.56 18.42
C LEU A 63 14.36 3.56 17.26
N LYS A 64 13.68 3.75 16.13
CA LYS A 64 13.78 2.87 14.97
C LYS A 64 15.18 2.91 14.37
N CYS A 65 15.73 4.10 14.15
CA CYS A 65 17.10 4.23 13.63
C CYS A 65 18.12 3.56 14.57
N ASN A 66 17.98 3.70 15.88
CA ASN A 66 18.84 3.03 16.84
C ASN A 66 18.71 1.51 16.81
N LEU A 67 17.50 0.97 16.59
CA LEU A 67 17.29 -0.47 16.42
C LEU A 67 17.97 -1.00 15.15
N LEU A 68 17.88 -0.26 14.04
CA LEU A 68 18.58 -0.61 12.80
C LEU A 68 20.10 -0.57 12.97
N VAL A 69 20.63 0.44 13.67
CA VAL A 69 22.06 0.51 13.99
C VAL A 69 22.50 -0.65 14.91
N ASP A 70 21.66 -1.03 15.89
CA ASP A 70 21.94 -2.19 16.75
C ASP A 70 21.92 -3.51 15.98
N ASN A 71 21.01 -3.67 15.03
CA ASN A 71 20.99 -4.81 14.11
C ASN A 71 22.28 -4.85 13.27
N ALA A 72 22.69 -3.71 12.68
CA ALA A 72 23.92 -3.65 11.87
C ALA A 72 25.17 -3.96 12.70
N LEU A 73 25.23 -3.54 13.98
CA LEU A 73 26.30 -3.91 14.89
C LEU A 73 26.33 -5.42 15.19
N ASP A 74 25.16 -6.03 15.43
CA ASP A 74 25.02 -7.48 15.61
C ASP A 74 25.42 -8.24 14.35
N THR A 75 25.00 -7.77 13.19
CA THR A 75 25.36 -8.33 11.88
C THR A 75 26.86 -8.31 11.63
N LEU A 76 27.54 -7.21 11.95
CA LEU A 76 29.02 -7.14 11.89
C LEU A 76 29.70 -8.06 12.92
N GLY A 77 29.09 -8.27 14.08
CA GLY A 77 29.55 -9.25 15.07
C GLY A 77 29.52 -10.68 14.50
N ARG A 78 28.36 -11.09 13.96
CA ARG A 78 28.17 -12.42 13.32
C ARG A 78 29.06 -12.61 12.09
N PHE A 79 29.29 -11.54 11.33
CA PHE A 79 30.25 -11.55 10.23
C PHE A 79 31.65 -11.89 10.70
N GLY A 80 32.12 -11.27 11.80
CA GLY A 80 33.43 -11.56 12.40
C GLY A 80 33.60 -13.01 12.86
N GLU A 81 32.54 -13.63 13.38
CA GLU A 81 32.53 -15.03 13.83
C GLU A 81 32.44 -16.04 12.68
N THR A 82 32.10 -15.60 11.49
CA THR A 82 31.87 -16.45 10.32
C THR A 82 33.16 -16.66 9.54
N SER A 83 33.59 -17.92 9.33
CA SER A 83 34.78 -18.25 8.55
C SER A 83 34.50 -18.50 7.06
N ALA A 84 33.29 -18.95 6.70
CA ALA A 84 32.96 -19.31 5.32
C ALA A 84 32.71 -18.05 4.45
N LYS A 85 33.52 -17.84 3.41
CA LYS A 85 33.44 -16.71 2.47
C LYS A 85 32.05 -16.51 1.90
N LYS A 86 31.38 -17.58 1.44
CA LYS A 86 30.03 -17.52 0.88
C LYS A 86 29.02 -16.96 1.90
N ARG A 87 29.14 -17.38 3.17
CA ARG A 87 28.26 -16.91 4.24
C ARG A 87 28.56 -15.46 4.61
N LYS A 88 29.85 -15.06 4.64
CA LYS A 88 30.24 -13.64 4.81
C LYS A 88 29.64 -12.74 3.75
N LEU A 89 29.73 -13.13 2.48
CA LEU A 89 29.11 -12.37 1.37
C LEU A 89 27.60 -12.30 1.49
N GLY A 90 26.95 -13.37 1.92
CA GLY A 90 25.50 -13.40 2.19
C GLY A 90 25.10 -12.43 3.30
N ILE A 91 25.80 -12.42 4.42
CA ILE A 91 25.56 -11.50 5.55
C ILE A 91 25.67 -10.04 5.08
N ILE A 92 26.71 -9.68 4.35
CA ILE A 92 26.90 -8.31 3.88
C ILE A 92 25.76 -7.92 2.93
N LYS A 93 25.50 -8.75 1.90
CA LYS A 93 24.54 -8.43 0.83
C LYS A 93 23.10 -8.42 1.32
N ASN A 94 22.71 -9.40 2.13
CA ASN A 94 21.31 -9.65 2.46
C ASN A 94 20.88 -9.01 3.79
N GLU A 95 21.81 -8.64 4.65
CA GLU A 95 21.53 -8.09 5.97
C GLU A 95 22.17 -6.70 6.15
N LEU A 96 23.48 -6.57 6.12
CA LEU A 96 24.17 -5.33 6.47
C LEU A 96 23.83 -4.15 5.54
N ILE A 97 23.90 -4.36 4.22
CA ILE A 97 23.59 -3.30 3.24
C ILE A 97 22.14 -2.84 3.37
N PRO A 98 21.13 -3.74 3.43
CA PRO A 98 19.75 -3.34 3.65
C PRO A 98 19.49 -2.60 4.98
N GLU A 99 20.13 -3.05 6.08
CA GLU A 99 19.99 -2.40 7.40
C GLU A 99 20.50 -0.96 7.38
N ILE A 100 21.67 -0.74 6.80
CA ILE A 100 22.25 0.60 6.69
C ILE A 100 21.42 1.47 5.74
N GLY A 101 20.96 0.92 4.63
CA GLY A 101 20.09 1.60 3.68
C GLY A 101 18.77 2.06 4.33
N GLU A 102 18.15 1.23 5.14
CA GLU A 102 16.92 1.57 5.87
C GLU A 102 17.17 2.65 6.93
N ALA A 103 18.28 2.58 7.66
CA ALA A 103 18.66 3.62 8.62
C ALA A 103 18.91 4.98 7.94
N TYR A 104 19.51 4.98 6.74
CA TYR A 104 19.69 6.18 5.94
C TYR A 104 18.35 6.81 5.54
N VAL A 105 17.43 5.99 5.05
CA VAL A 105 16.10 6.44 4.65
C VAL A 105 15.32 7.03 5.83
N ASP A 106 15.37 6.38 7.00
CA ASP A 106 14.76 6.89 8.22
C ASP A 106 15.30 8.28 8.59
N LEU A 107 16.60 8.46 8.54
CA LEU A 107 17.22 9.75 8.85
C LEU A 107 16.91 10.83 7.83
N LEU A 108 16.82 10.51 6.56
CA LEU A 108 16.36 11.45 5.53
C LEU A 108 15.00 12.02 5.85
N PHE A 109 14.04 11.16 6.19
CA PHE A 109 12.69 11.57 6.52
C PHE A 109 12.64 12.44 7.77
N TRP A 110 13.34 12.02 8.82
CA TRP A 110 13.29 12.69 10.11
C TRP A 110 14.23 13.87 10.22
N GLY A 111 15.16 13.98 9.30
CA GLY A 111 16.10 15.09 9.25
C GLY A 111 15.46 16.46 9.10
N GLY A 112 14.18 16.52 8.75
CA GLY A 112 13.47 17.78 8.55
C GLY A 112 14.12 18.66 7.48
N CYS A 113 14.84 18.02 6.54
CA CYS A 113 15.57 18.71 5.47
C CYS A 113 14.63 19.28 4.40
N PHE A 114 13.36 18.86 4.39
CA PHE A 114 12.39 19.24 3.39
C PHE A 114 11.31 20.15 3.98
N PRO A 115 10.95 21.24 3.27
CA PRO A 115 9.98 22.20 3.74
C PRO A 115 8.54 21.68 3.71
N ASP A 116 8.25 20.72 2.83
CA ASP A 116 6.91 20.16 2.63
C ASP A 116 6.98 18.66 2.27
N PRO A 117 5.86 17.93 2.43
CA PRO A 117 5.79 16.51 2.12
C PRO A 117 6.04 16.17 0.64
N ASP A 118 5.59 16.99 -0.30
CA ASP A 118 5.74 16.72 -1.73
C ASP A 118 7.22 16.82 -2.14
N ALA A 119 7.94 17.86 -1.70
CA ALA A 119 9.38 17.98 -1.91
C ALA A 119 10.16 16.83 -1.28
N MET A 120 9.73 16.36 -0.11
CA MET A 120 10.29 15.19 0.55
C MET A 120 10.06 13.91 -0.27
N PHE A 121 8.86 13.70 -0.79
CA PHE A 121 8.53 12.55 -1.63
C PHE A 121 9.29 12.58 -2.96
N GLU A 122 9.40 13.74 -3.61
CA GLU A 122 10.15 13.87 -4.86
C GLU A 122 11.63 13.52 -4.64
N TYR A 123 12.25 14.08 -3.59
CA TYR A 123 13.63 13.77 -3.25
C TYR A 123 13.80 12.28 -2.95
N TYR A 124 12.94 11.72 -2.12
CA TYR A 124 12.95 10.32 -1.75
C TYR A 124 12.80 9.40 -2.96
N ASN A 125 11.84 9.68 -3.85
CA ASN A 125 11.65 8.92 -5.07
C ASN A 125 12.89 8.93 -5.97
N ASN A 126 13.62 10.04 -6.02
CA ASN A 126 14.85 10.16 -6.78
C ASN A 126 15.97 9.35 -6.12
N GLN A 127 16.12 9.44 -4.81
CA GLN A 127 17.10 8.65 -4.05
C GLN A 127 16.79 7.16 -4.11
N MET A 128 15.50 6.77 -4.01
CA MET A 128 15.10 5.36 -4.09
C MET A 128 15.47 4.72 -5.44
N LYS A 129 15.42 5.48 -6.54
CA LYS A 129 15.90 4.98 -7.85
C LYS A 129 17.41 4.71 -7.86
N GLU A 130 18.15 5.43 -7.05
CA GLU A 130 19.61 5.28 -6.93
C GLU A 130 19.98 4.15 -5.95
N PHE A 131 19.38 4.13 -4.77
CA PHE A 131 19.66 3.12 -3.73
C PHE A 131 18.99 1.77 -3.98
N TYR A 132 17.80 1.79 -4.54
CA TYR A 132 17.01 0.62 -4.88
C TYR A 132 16.64 0.69 -6.37
N PRO A 133 17.61 0.52 -7.27
CA PRO A 133 17.30 0.51 -8.69
C PRO A 133 16.24 -0.53 -8.95
N ALA A 134 15.12 -0.12 -9.55
CA ALA A 134 14.08 -1.05 -9.97
C ALA A 134 14.75 -2.19 -10.74
N PRO A 135 14.38 -3.44 -10.48
CA PRO A 135 14.91 -4.56 -11.27
C PRO A 135 14.69 -4.21 -12.73
N GLU A 136 15.77 -4.24 -13.51
CA GLU A 136 15.73 -3.83 -14.92
C GLU A 136 14.66 -4.63 -15.67
N THR A 137 13.60 -3.92 -16.12
CA THR A 137 12.34 -4.49 -16.62
C THR A 137 12.42 -5.00 -18.06
N ASP A 138 13.57 -5.31 -18.60
CA ASP A 138 13.66 -5.87 -19.94
C ASP A 138 13.21 -7.33 -20.01
N LYS A 139 12.42 -7.64 -21.03
CA LYS A 139 11.90 -8.97 -21.29
C LYS A 139 13.00 -10.02 -21.21
N GLY A 140 12.90 -10.90 -20.21
CA GLY A 140 13.86 -11.97 -19.94
C GLY A 140 14.84 -11.72 -18.77
N ARG A 141 14.73 -10.62 -18.05
CA ARG A 141 15.61 -10.26 -16.94
C ARG A 141 15.15 -10.73 -15.57
N TYR A 142 13.87 -11.02 -15.39
CA TYR A 142 13.44 -11.61 -14.14
C TYR A 142 13.92 -13.05 -14.04
N ARG A 143 14.63 -13.33 -12.95
CA ARG A 143 15.15 -14.67 -12.68
C ARG A 143 14.04 -15.63 -12.29
N TYR A 144 13.01 -15.10 -11.65
CA TYR A 144 11.85 -15.83 -11.16
C TYR A 144 10.55 -15.23 -11.68
N ASP A 145 9.51 -16.04 -11.73
CA ASP A 145 8.17 -15.57 -12.07
C ASP A 145 7.51 -14.91 -10.87
N LEU A 146 7.84 -15.41 -9.65
CA LEU A 146 7.33 -14.92 -8.38
C LEU A 146 8.44 -14.89 -7.32
N SER A 147 8.57 -13.76 -6.61
CA SER A 147 9.26 -13.70 -5.34
C SER A 147 8.23 -13.79 -4.23
N VAL A 148 8.41 -14.72 -3.31
CA VAL A 148 7.58 -14.89 -2.13
C VAL A 148 8.34 -14.37 -0.92
N ALA A 149 7.86 -13.27 -0.34
CA ALA A 149 8.47 -12.61 0.80
C ALA A 149 7.63 -12.83 2.05
N VAL A 150 8.21 -13.48 3.06
CA VAL A 150 7.55 -13.77 4.34
C VAL A 150 8.23 -13.01 5.45
N MET A 151 7.52 -12.12 6.13
CA MET A 151 8.00 -11.44 7.32
C MET A 151 7.47 -12.13 8.58
N ALA A 152 8.38 -12.57 9.44
CA ALA A 152 8.07 -13.24 10.69
C ALA A 152 8.41 -12.35 11.90
N ASN A 153 7.39 -12.05 12.69
CA ASN A 153 7.48 -11.39 14.00
C ASN A 153 6.69 -12.16 15.08
N THR A 154 6.42 -13.43 14.82
CA THR A 154 5.63 -14.36 15.64
C THR A 154 6.43 -15.60 15.98
N ASP A 155 5.85 -16.56 16.70
CA ASP A 155 6.53 -17.78 17.09
C ASP A 155 6.74 -18.76 15.92
N VAL A 156 7.63 -19.74 16.13
CA VAL A 156 8.03 -20.70 15.09
C VAL A 156 6.86 -21.60 14.65
N GLU A 157 5.93 -21.95 15.54
CA GLU A 157 4.80 -22.82 15.21
C GLU A 157 3.86 -22.14 14.20
N GLN A 158 3.60 -20.85 14.41
CA GLN A 158 2.79 -20.06 13.48
C GLN A 158 3.52 -19.85 12.14
N VAL A 159 4.83 -19.61 12.17
CA VAL A 159 5.67 -19.52 10.97
C VAL A 159 5.61 -20.83 10.15
N GLU A 160 5.69 -21.98 10.80
CA GLU A 160 5.58 -23.30 10.14
C GLU A 160 4.22 -23.49 9.47
N LYS A 161 3.13 -23.11 10.15
CA LYS A 161 1.76 -23.17 9.58
C LYS A 161 1.64 -22.27 8.35
N CYS A 162 2.14 -21.05 8.43
CA CYS A 162 2.16 -20.10 7.32
C CYS A 162 2.92 -20.66 6.11
N LEU A 163 4.17 -21.10 6.31
CA LEU A 163 5.00 -21.64 5.22
C LEU A 163 4.42 -22.91 4.61
N LYS A 164 3.77 -23.75 5.41
CA LYS A 164 3.08 -24.93 4.90
C LYS A 164 1.91 -24.54 3.99
N SER A 165 1.03 -23.65 4.44
CA SER A 165 -0.09 -23.17 3.62
C SER A 165 0.38 -22.50 2.34
N LEU A 166 1.47 -21.73 2.43
CA LEU A 166 2.09 -21.07 1.30
C LEU A 166 2.64 -22.08 0.27
N ASN A 167 3.33 -23.12 0.73
CA ASN A 167 3.82 -24.18 -0.14
C ASN A 167 2.69 -24.92 -0.88
N ASP A 168 1.54 -25.08 -0.21
CA ASP A 168 0.34 -25.67 -0.82
C ASP A 168 -0.38 -24.72 -1.79
N ALA A 169 -0.22 -23.40 -1.62
CA ALA A 169 -0.89 -22.36 -2.40
C ALA A 169 -0.10 -21.89 -3.63
N VAL A 170 1.23 -21.98 -3.61
CA VAL A 170 2.09 -21.57 -4.74
C VAL A 170 2.05 -22.64 -5.82
N PRO A 171 1.66 -22.31 -7.07
CA PRO A 171 1.64 -23.27 -8.16
C PRO A 171 3.03 -23.84 -8.47
N GLU A 172 3.14 -25.17 -8.64
CA GLU A 172 4.42 -25.89 -8.88
C GLU A 172 5.13 -25.47 -10.17
N GLU A 173 4.37 -25.01 -11.18
CA GLU A 173 4.90 -24.57 -12.47
C GLU A 173 5.62 -23.23 -12.42
N LEU A 174 5.47 -22.45 -11.34
CA LEU A 174 6.12 -21.15 -11.20
C LEU A 174 7.56 -21.31 -10.73
N ARG A 175 8.46 -20.59 -11.38
CA ARG A 175 9.83 -20.42 -10.89
C ARG A 175 9.80 -19.43 -9.73
N CYS A 176 9.88 -19.93 -8.51
CA CYS A 176 9.80 -19.12 -7.31
C CYS A 176 11.13 -18.97 -6.60
N GLU A 177 11.32 -17.83 -5.94
CA GLU A 177 12.27 -17.65 -4.85
C GLU A 177 11.53 -17.29 -3.57
N TYR A 178 12.15 -17.54 -2.44
CA TYR A 178 11.65 -17.17 -1.13
C TYR A 178 12.60 -16.21 -0.44
N VAL A 179 12.08 -15.16 0.16
CA VAL A 179 12.80 -14.23 1.03
C VAL A 179 12.16 -14.33 2.41
N LEU A 180 12.84 -14.99 3.34
CA LEU A 180 12.39 -15.23 4.70
C LEU A 180 13.02 -14.17 5.62
N PHE A 181 12.22 -13.27 6.15
CA PHE A 181 12.66 -12.20 7.01
C PHE A 181 12.18 -12.42 8.45
N ASN A 182 13.14 -12.76 9.33
CA ASN A 182 12.93 -12.78 10.77
C ASN A 182 13.10 -11.37 11.34
N ASP A 183 12.02 -10.67 11.59
CA ASP A 183 11.99 -9.31 12.14
C ASP A 183 11.86 -9.34 13.68
N GLY A 184 12.86 -9.86 14.35
CA GLY A 184 12.93 -9.91 15.80
C GLY A 184 12.05 -10.99 16.45
N ALA A 185 11.62 -12.03 15.71
CA ALA A 185 10.87 -13.16 16.26
C ALA A 185 11.70 -14.11 17.14
N GLY A 186 13.02 -13.90 17.18
CA GLY A 186 13.92 -14.57 18.10
C GLY A 186 14.67 -15.78 17.50
N GLU A 187 15.53 -16.38 18.34
CA GLU A 187 16.48 -17.43 17.90
C GLU A 187 15.84 -18.70 17.32
N LYS A 188 14.65 -19.09 17.79
CA LYS A 188 14.00 -20.29 17.28
C LYS A 188 13.60 -20.13 15.83
N VAL A 189 13.03 -18.97 15.46
CA VAL A 189 12.69 -18.64 14.08
C VAL A 189 13.95 -18.46 13.24
N ALA A 190 14.99 -17.81 13.77
CA ALA A 190 16.26 -17.67 13.08
C ALA A 190 16.88 -19.04 12.71
N LYS A 191 16.96 -19.97 13.66
CA LYS A 191 17.46 -21.34 13.41
C LYS A 191 16.58 -22.12 12.44
N TYR A 192 15.27 -21.94 12.49
CA TYR A 192 14.34 -22.56 11.57
C TYR A 192 14.56 -22.06 10.14
N PHE A 193 14.64 -20.74 9.94
CA PHE A 193 14.91 -20.14 8.64
C PHE A 193 16.31 -20.51 8.09
N ASP A 194 17.34 -20.50 8.93
CA ASP A 194 18.69 -20.92 8.54
C ASP A 194 18.70 -22.38 8.02
N GLY A 195 17.85 -23.25 8.60
CA GLY A 195 17.66 -24.62 8.14
C GLY A 195 17.00 -24.76 6.78
N LEU A 196 16.26 -23.75 6.33
CA LEU A 196 15.60 -23.68 5.02
C LEU A 196 16.44 -22.99 3.95
N ALA A 197 17.54 -22.33 4.33
CA ALA A 197 18.37 -21.55 3.43
C ALA A 197 19.00 -22.41 2.31
N ASP A 198 18.70 -22.10 1.07
CA ASP A 198 19.30 -22.71 -0.12
C ASP A 198 19.53 -21.67 -1.23
N LYS A 199 19.69 -22.10 -2.47
CA LYS A 199 19.98 -21.19 -3.58
C LYS A 199 18.77 -20.33 -3.99
N ASN A 200 17.54 -20.79 -3.69
CA ASN A 200 16.28 -20.11 -3.99
C ASN A 200 15.61 -19.53 -2.73
N VAL A 201 16.21 -19.73 -1.56
CA VAL A 201 15.73 -19.22 -0.27
C VAL A 201 16.78 -18.29 0.31
N LYS A 202 16.44 -17.01 0.40
CA LYS A 202 17.25 -15.97 1.03
C LYS A 202 16.72 -15.75 2.44
N VAL A 203 17.59 -15.71 3.42
CA VAL A 203 17.23 -15.53 4.83
C VAL A 203 17.84 -14.23 5.35
N ILE A 204 17.01 -13.46 6.08
CA ILE A 204 17.40 -12.26 6.81
C ILE A 204 17.04 -12.48 8.27
N ASN A 205 17.98 -12.30 9.19
CA ASN A 205 17.73 -12.46 10.62
C ASN A 205 18.07 -11.17 11.38
N TYR A 206 17.04 -10.44 11.79
CA TYR A 206 17.19 -9.31 12.68
C TYR A 206 16.95 -9.74 14.14
N LYS A 207 17.77 -9.22 15.02
CA LYS A 207 17.66 -9.47 16.46
C LYS A 207 16.53 -8.65 17.08
N HIS A 208 16.36 -7.43 16.60
CA HIS A 208 15.35 -6.49 17.08
C HIS A 208 14.29 -6.29 16.00
N GLN A 209 13.04 -6.28 16.42
CA GLN A 209 11.92 -6.03 15.53
C GLN A 209 11.95 -4.59 15.02
N THR A 210 11.91 -4.41 13.72
CA THR A 210 11.95 -3.11 13.05
C THR A 210 10.65 -2.75 12.33
N ASN A 211 9.84 -3.77 11.98
CA ASN A 211 8.70 -3.64 11.05
C ASN A 211 9.09 -2.94 9.74
N ALA A 212 10.28 -3.24 9.24
CA ALA A 212 10.85 -2.64 8.04
C ALA A 212 10.95 -3.65 6.88
N PRO A 213 9.82 -4.04 6.26
CA PRO A 213 9.84 -4.98 5.14
C PRO A 213 10.56 -4.42 3.90
N SER A 214 10.88 -3.14 3.87
CA SER A 214 11.63 -2.48 2.80
C SER A 214 12.97 -3.13 2.48
N VAL A 215 13.61 -3.77 3.46
CA VAL A 215 14.86 -4.54 3.25
C VAL A 215 14.67 -5.68 2.26
N ILE A 216 13.46 -6.21 2.14
CA ILE A 216 13.11 -7.27 1.20
C ILE A 216 13.22 -6.79 -0.25
N TYR A 217 12.94 -5.50 -0.49
CA TYR A 217 12.92 -4.92 -1.83
C TYR A 217 14.23 -5.14 -2.61
N GLN A 218 15.36 -5.02 -1.93
CA GLN A 218 16.68 -5.22 -2.54
C GLN A 218 16.99 -6.68 -2.89
N LEU A 219 16.24 -7.63 -2.35
CA LEU A 219 16.51 -9.04 -2.45
C LEU A 219 15.64 -9.78 -3.45
N VAL A 220 14.47 -9.22 -3.79
CA VAL A 220 13.53 -9.84 -4.71
C VAL A 220 13.99 -9.71 -6.16
N GLU A 221 13.93 -10.82 -6.90
CA GLU A 221 14.35 -10.94 -8.30
C GLU A 221 13.21 -11.50 -9.19
N GLY A 222 11.98 -11.55 -8.64
CA GLY A 222 10.79 -12.02 -9.34
C GLY A 222 10.09 -10.92 -10.14
N LYS A 223 9.35 -11.34 -11.16
CA LYS A 223 8.49 -10.46 -11.96
C LYS A 223 7.36 -9.86 -11.12
N ASP A 224 6.78 -10.69 -10.27
CA ASP A 224 5.75 -10.31 -9.32
C ASP A 224 6.22 -10.66 -7.90
N VAL A 225 5.73 -9.95 -6.89
CA VAL A 225 6.08 -10.18 -5.48
C VAL A 225 4.84 -10.45 -4.68
N LEU A 226 4.79 -11.60 -4.03
CA LEU A 226 3.84 -11.91 -2.98
C LEU A 226 4.49 -11.59 -1.63
N PHE A 227 3.99 -10.60 -0.93
CA PHE A 227 4.37 -10.29 0.44
C PHE A 227 3.31 -10.80 1.40
N LEU A 228 3.74 -11.41 2.49
CA LEU A 228 2.85 -11.77 3.58
C LEU A 228 3.56 -11.75 4.93
N THR A 229 2.80 -11.45 6.00
CA THR A 229 3.26 -11.68 7.36
C THR A 229 2.96 -13.11 7.79
N ALA A 230 3.82 -13.70 8.61
CA ALA A 230 3.73 -15.10 9.02
C ALA A 230 2.51 -15.45 9.91
N GLU A 231 1.67 -14.46 10.21
CA GLU A 231 0.41 -14.64 10.93
C GLU A 231 -0.74 -15.09 10.02
N ASN A 232 -0.51 -15.14 8.71
CA ASN A 232 -1.52 -15.44 7.71
C ASN A 232 -1.40 -16.87 7.19
N ILE A 233 -2.54 -17.48 6.91
CA ILE A 233 -2.68 -18.80 6.30
C ILE A 233 -3.48 -18.61 5.02
N LEU A 234 -3.00 -19.19 3.92
CA LEU A 234 -3.61 -19.07 2.60
C LEU A 234 -4.40 -20.31 2.22
N SER A 235 -5.50 -20.14 1.49
CA SER A 235 -6.16 -21.24 0.79
C SER A 235 -5.29 -21.75 -0.37
N LYS A 236 -5.48 -22.98 -0.77
CA LYS A 236 -4.68 -23.65 -1.83
C LYS A 236 -4.72 -22.93 -3.19
N THR A 237 -5.80 -22.21 -3.46
CA THR A 237 -5.98 -21.50 -4.72
C THR A 237 -5.65 -20.01 -4.64
N ALA A 238 -5.31 -19.50 -3.45
CA ALA A 238 -5.15 -18.07 -3.21
C ALA A 238 -4.15 -17.41 -4.16
N VAL A 239 -2.94 -17.96 -4.27
CA VAL A 239 -1.88 -17.38 -5.10
C VAL A 239 -2.27 -17.41 -6.58
N SER A 240 -2.79 -18.53 -7.09
CA SER A 240 -3.21 -18.65 -8.50
C SER A 240 -4.34 -17.69 -8.85
N ASN A 241 -5.32 -17.49 -7.96
CA ASN A 241 -6.45 -16.60 -8.19
C ASN A 241 -6.02 -15.12 -8.11
N MET A 242 -5.18 -14.74 -7.14
CA MET A 242 -4.58 -13.40 -7.12
C MET A 242 -3.76 -13.11 -8.38
N MET A 243 -2.97 -14.07 -8.89
CA MET A 243 -2.20 -13.90 -10.13
C MET A 243 -3.09 -13.73 -11.35
N LYS A 244 -4.18 -14.48 -11.45
CA LYS A 244 -5.18 -14.30 -12.54
C LYS A 244 -5.78 -12.90 -12.50
N CYS A 245 -6.16 -12.42 -11.31
CA CYS A 245 -6.67 -11.07 -11.13
C CYS A 245 -5.61 -10.02 -11.54
N LEU A 246 -4.39 -10.11 -11.01
CA LEU A 246 -3.30 -9.16 -11.29
C LEU A 246 -2.98 -9.05 -12.78
N THR A 247 -3.04 -10.16 -13.50
CA THR A 247 -2.70 -10.21 -14.93
C THR A 247 -3.86 -9.89 -15.88
N SER A 248 -5.08 -9.77 -15.35
CA SER A 248 -6.28 -9.50 -16.16
C SER A 248 -6.30 -8.09 -16.78
N ASP A 249 -5.70 -7.11 -16.12
CA ASP A 249 -5.51 -5.75 -16.65
C ASP A 249 -4.13 -5.21 -16.25
N LYS A 250 -3.40 -4.61 -17.19
CA LYS A 250 -2.08 -3.98 -16.95
C LYS A 250 -2.11 -2.83 -15.94
N LYS A 251 -3.27 -2.23 -15.72
CA LYS A 251 -3.45 -1.16 -14.73
C LYS A 251 -3.53 -1.69 -13.30
N ILE A 252 -3.82 -2.97 -13.11
CA ILE A 252 -3.87 -3.54 -11.77
C ILE A 252 -2.45 -3.57 -11.21
N GLY A 253 -2.22 -2.82 -10.15
CA GLY A 253 -0.91 -2.70 -9.52
C GLY A 253 -0.70 -3.71 -8.39
N ALA A 254 -1.78 -4.01 -7.65
CA ALA A 254 -1.72 -4.94 -6.54
C ALA A 254 -3.08 -5.62 -6.29
N VAL A 255 -3.02 -6.82 -5.71
CA VAL A 255 -4.18 -7.66 -5.37
C VAL A 255 -3.99 -8.22 -3.96
N CYS A 256 -5.01 -8.14 -3.11
CA CYS A 256 -5.05 -8.86 -1.84
C CYS A 256 -6.11 -9.97 -1.88
N PRO A 257 -6.03 -10.99 -1.00
CA PRO A 257 -7.09 -11.98 -0.84
C PRO A 257 -8.25 -11.42 -0.01
N ALA A 258 -9.40 -12.08 -0.03
CA ALA A 258 -10.44 -11.89 0.95
C ALA A 258 -10.08 -12.59 2.26
N PHE A 259 -10.25 -11.91 3.39
CA PHE A 259 -9.99 -12.47 4.70
C PHE A 259 -11.27 -13.11 5.25
N VAL A 260 -11.17 -14.35 5.68
CA VAL A 260 -12.29 -15.17 6.18
C VAL A 260 -11.94 -15.81 7.51
N GLU A 261 -12.94 -16.39 8.19
CA GLU A 261 -12.74 -17.25 9.35
C GLU A 261 -12.07 -18.57 8.93
N GLU A 262 -11.34 -19.20 9.85
CA GLU A 262 -10.52 -20.39 9.58
C GLU A 262 -11.32 -21.55 8.95
N ASP A 263 -12.57 -21.75 9.38
CA ASP A 263 -13.46 -22.82 8.90
C ASP A 263 -13.93 -22.63 7.44
N LYS A 264 -13.75 -21.43 6.88
CA LYS A 264 -14.14 -21.08 5.49
C LYS A 264 -12.97 -21.06 4.50
N LEU A 265 -11.76 -21.38 4.96
CA LEU A 265 -10.56 -21.25 4.15
C LEU A 265 -10.51 -22.20 2.93
N ASP A 266 -11.20 -23.33 2.99
CA ASP A 266 -11.19 -24.38 1.96
C ASP A 266 -12.30 -24.22 0.90
N ASP A 267 -13.18 -23.23 1.01
CA ASP A 267 -14.38 -23.06 0.18
C ASP A 267 -14.09 -22.24 -1.10
N THR A 268 -13.19 -22.69 -1.98
CA THR A 268 -12.82 -21.85 -3.13
C THR A 268 -13.06 -22.48 -4.50
N GLU A 269 -14.01 -21.89 -5.25
CA GLU A 269 -14.06 -21.99 -6.71
C GLU A 269 -13.49 -20.70 -7.33
N SER A 270 -12.67 -20.82 -8.39
CA SER A 270 -12.14 -19.66 -9.11
C SER A 270 -13.26 -18.95 -9.86
N ASN A 271 -13.54 -17.71 -9.48
CA ASN A 271 -14.62 -16.92 -10.06
C ASN A 271 -14.24 -15.44 -10.15
N GLU A 272 -13.95 -14.94 -11.37
CA GLU A 272 -13.60 -13.54 -11.63
C GLU A 272 -14.69 -12.52 -11.24
N TYR A 273 -15.94 -12.95 -11.03
CA TYR A 273 -17.00 -12.08 -10.53
C TYR A 273 -16.80 -11.67 -9.06
N LEU A 274 -15.92 -12.36 -8.34
CA LEU A 274 -15.54 -12.05 -6.97
C LEU A 274 -14.34 -11.10 -6.88
N TRP A 275 -13.87 -10.52 -7.99
CA TRP A 275 -12.79 -9.56 -8.00
C TRP A 275 -13.34 -8.15 -7.88
N HIS A 276 -13.05 -7.50 -6.75
CA HIS A 276 -13.59 -6.19 -6.42
C HIS A 276 -12.49 -5.13 -6.40
N GLN A 277 -12.70 -4.04 -7.15
CA GLN A 277 -11.81 -2.89 -7.07
C GLN A 277 -11.95 -2.24 -5.69
N LYS A 278 -10.83 -2.02 -5.02
CA LYS A 278 -10.78 -1.44 -3.68
C LYS A 278 -10.11 -0.07 -3.68
N SER A 279 -10.49 0.75 -2.73
CA SER A 279 -9.79 1.98 -2.39
C SER A 279 -8.60 1.71 -1.48
N GLU A 280 -8.67 0.67 -0.67
CA GLU A 280 -7.64 0.24 0.27
C GLU A 280 -7.47 -1.29 0.22
N LEU A 281 -6.22 -1.75 0.23
CA LEU A 281 -5.88 -3.16 0.32
C LEU A 281 -5.38 -3.52 1.72
N ASN A 282 -5.65 -4.73 2.14
CA ASN A 282 -4.98 -5.29 3.30
C ASN A 282 -3.56 -5.72 2.89
N THR A 283 -2.54 -5.10 3.50
CA THR A 283 -1.12 -5.37 3.18
C THR A 283 -0.52 -6.53 3.96
N ASP A 284 -1.28 -7.20 4.81
CA ASP A 284 -0.79 -8.40 5.51
C ASP A 284 -0.55 -9.56 4.52
N VAL A 285 -1.29 -9.58 3.41
CA VAL A 285 -1.07 -10.44 2.25
C VAL A 285 -1.36 -9.64 0.98
N VAL A 286 -0.34 -9.37 0.17
CA VAL A 286 -0.48 -8.60 -1.08
C VAL A 286 0.41 -9.19 -2.16
N LEU A 287 -0.16 -9.39 -3.33
CA LEU A 287 0.54 -9.69 -4.56
C LEU A 287 0.63 -8.42 -5.42
N ALA A 288 1.83 -8.01 -5.81
CA ALA A 288 2.05 -6.82 -6.62
C ALA A 288 3.09 -7.04 -7.72
N GLN A 289 3.00 -6.27 -8.80
CA GLN A 289 4.03 -6.25 -9.84
C GLN A 289 5.31 -5.63 -9.29
N SER A 290 6.46 -6.22 -9.63
CA SER A 290 7.81 -5.74 -9.20
C SER A 290 8.23 -4.44 -9.87
N ASN A 291 7.30 -3.67 -10.44
CA ASN A 291 7.64 -2.46 -11.14
C ASN A 291 7.42 -1.21 -10.29
N GLU A 292 8.29 -0.30 -10.49
CA GLU A 292 8.41 1.13 -10.19
C GLU A 292 7.74 1.70 -8.92
N ILE A 293 6.48 1.38 -8.60
CA ILE A 293 5.74 2.09 -7.55
C ILE A 293 5.14 1.12 -6.52
N MET A 294 4.52 0.05 -6.98
CA MET A 294 3.72 -0.79 -6.08
C MET A 294 4.58 -1.60 -5.12
N MET A 295 5.66 -2.21 -5.59
CA MET A 295 6.50 -3.02 -4.74
C MET A 295 7.26 -2.21 -3.68
N PRO A 296 7.96 -1.10 -3.99
CA PRO A 296 8.57 -0.26 -2.97
C PRO A 296 7.55 0.25 -1.97
N THR A 297 6.36 0.65 -2.43
CA THR A 297 5.28 1.13 -1.57
C THR A 297 4.74 0.02 -0.68
N MET A 298 4.48 -1.16 -1.24
CA MET A 298 4.00 -2.35 -0.55
C MET A 298 4.96 -2.78 0.57
N LEU A 299 6.26 -2.76 0.30
CA LEU A 299 7.28 -3.14 1.27
C LEU A 299 7.65 -1.98 2.23
N GLY A 300 6.90 -0.88 2.23
CA GLY A 300 7.12 0.23 3.15
C GLY A 300 8.34 1.08 2.83
N ALA A 301 8.99 0.87 1.67
CA ALA A 301 10.19 1.61 1.30
C ALA A 301 9.93 3.12 1.18
N TYR A 302 8.71 3.54 0.87
CA TYR A 302 8.30 4.95 0.85
C TYR A 302 7.84 5.50 2.21
N PHE A 303 7.76 4.64 3.24
CA PHE A 303 7.23 5.02 4.54
C PHE A 303 8.05 4.45 5.70
N PRO A 304 9.35 4.70 5.74
CA PRO A 304 10.20 4.25 6.84
C PRO A 304 9.75 4.84 8.19
N PHE A 305 9.06 5.99 8.16
CA PHE A 305 8.47 6.63 9.32
C PHE A 305 7.16 5.98 9.83
N MET A 306 6.51 5.15 8.99
CA MET A 306 5.38 4.32 9.43
C MET A 306 5.95 3.09 10.12
N ALA A 307 6.80 3.38 11.09
CA ALA A 307 7.51 2.41 11.88
C ALA A 307 6.54 1.52 12.66
N LYS A 308 7.11 0.47 13.18
CA LYS A 308 6.66 -0.55 14.13
C LYS A 308 5.26 -0.40 14.76
N ARG A 309 4.81 0.82 15.00
CA ARG A 309 3.56 1.12 15.71
C ARG A 309 2.39 1.49 14.80
N TYR A 310 2.63 1.67 13.50
CA TYR A 310 1.64 2.25 12.58
C TYR A 310 1.39 1.40 11.33
N THR A 311 1.64 0.10 11.41
CA THR A 311 1.47 -0.84 10.29
C THR A 311 0.06 -0.83 9.70
N GLU A 312 -0.97 -0.52 10.49
CA GLU A 312 -2.33 -0.42 9.96
C GLU A 312 -2.54 0.75 9.00
N PHE A 313 -1.75 1.84 9.13
CA PHE A 313 -1.80 2.95 8.18
C PHE A 313 -0.91 2.74 6.95
N SER A 314 0.00 1.78 6.98
CA SER A 314 0.81 1.44 5.80
C SER A 314 -0.05 0.91 4.66
N SER A 315 -1.09 0.15 4.96
CA SER A 315 -2.09 -0.29 3.97
C SER A 315 -2.77 0.90 3.29
N LYS A 316 -3.23 1.88 4.07
CA LYS A 316 -3.84 3.11 3.54
C LYS A 316 -2.87 3.93 2.71
N ALA A 317 -1.65 4.14 3.22
CA ALA A 317 -0.62 4.88 2.52
C ALA A 317 -0.26 4.24 1.18
N MET A 318 -0.01 2.92 1.16
CA MET A 318 0.27 2.19 -0.07
C MET A 318 -0.89 2.32 -1.06
N SER A 319 -2.12 2.18 -0.58
CA SER A 319 -3.30 2.23 -1.43
C SER A 319 -3.52 3.63 -2.03
N LEU A 320 -3.34 4.68 -1.23
CA LEU A 320 -3.41 6.07 -1.70
C LEU A 320 -2.34 6.36 -2.74
N ILE A 321 -1.09 5.97 -2.51
CA ILE A 321 0.02 6.20 -3.44
C ILE A 321 -0.20 5.41 -4.73
N GLY A 322 -0.58 4.14 -4.65
CA GLY A 322 -0.88 3.34 -5.83
C GLY A 322 -1.94 4.00 -6.70
N ARG A 323 -3.06 4.45 -6.11
CA ARG A 323 -4.14 5.12 -6.83
C ARG A 323 -3.71 6.48 -7.41
N ARG A 324 -3.01 7.32 -6.65
CA ARG A 324 -2.47 8.61 -7.12
C ARG A 324 -1.51 8.46 -8.31
N ASN A 325 -0.91 7.27 -8.46
CA ASN A 325 -0.10 6.90 -9.61
C ASN A 325 -0.87 6.11 -10.69
N GLY A 326 -2.19 6.15 -10.66
CA GLY A 326 -3.07 5.56 -11.67
C GLY A 326 -3.14 4.03 -11.66
N LYS A 327 -2.73 3.39 -10.56
CA LYS A 327 -2.85 1.94 -10.38
C LYS A 327 -4.20 1.57 -9.82
N LEU A 328 -4.76 0.48 -10.32
CA LEU A 328 -5.95 -0.16 -9.79
C LEU A 328 -5.56 -1.16 -8.70
N LEU A 329 -6.37 -1.24 -7.68
CA LEU A 329 -6.19 -2.12 -6.54
C LEU A 329 -7.39 -3.05 -6.46
N TYR A 330 -7.15 -4.36 -6.29
CA TYR A 330 -8.21 -5.35 -6.27
C TYR A 330 -8.14 -6.26 -5.05
N GLU A 331 -9.30 -6.68 -4.58
CA GLU A 331 -9.47 -7.83 -3.72
C GLU A 331 -9.98 -8.99 -4.58
N ALA A 332 -9.26 -10.10 -4.58
CA ALA A 332 -9.71 -11.32 -5.22
C ALA A 332 -10.51 -12.14 -4.20
N GLY A 333 -11.86 -12.02 -4.23
CA GLY A 333 -12.74 -12.71 -3.29
C GLY A 333 -12.77 -14.23 -3.44
N ASP A 334 -12.19 -14.75 -4.53
CA ASP A 334 -11.94 -16.18 -4.77
C ASP A 334 -10.53 -16.63 -4.32
N ALA A 335 -9.74 -15.73 -3.76
CA ALA A 335 -8.48 -16.00 -3.08
C ALA A 335 -8.68 -15.78 -1.58
N LEU A 336 -8.61 -16.83 -0.76
CA LEU A 336 -8.94 -16.70 0.65
C LEU A 336 -7.68 -16.73 1.52
N ALA A 337 -7.71 -15.93 2.60
CA ALA A 337 -6.72 -15.92 3.65
C ALA A 337 -7.39 -15.89 5.03
N TYR A 338 -6.76 -16.51 6.01
CA TYR A 338 -7.13 -16.43 7.42
C TYR A 338 -5.99 -15.79 8.19
N ARG A 339 -6.33 -14.87 9.10
CA ARG A 339 -5.37 -14.22 9.98
C ARG A 339 -5.61 -14.60 11.43
N VAL A 340 -4.55 -15.02 12.11
CA VAL A 340 -4.58 -15.19 13.57
C VAL A 340 -4.65 -13.80 14.22
N HIS A 341 -5.71 -13.53 14.98
CA HIS A 341 -5.95 -12.24 15.60
C HIS A 341 -4.87 -11.84 16.61
N LYS A 342 -4.42 -10.59 16.51
CA LYS A 342 -3.66 -9.88 17.57
C LYS A 342 -4.47 -8.73 18.12
N GLU A 343 -4.41 -8.52 19.44
CA GLU A 343 -4.97 -7.33 20.07
C GLU A 343 -4.20 -6.07 19.59
N LYS A 344 -4.93 -4.99 19.31
CA LYS A 344 -4.39 -3.70 18.91
C LYS A 344 -4.15 -2.82 20.14
N ASP A 345 -3.08 -2.04 20.13
CA ASP A 345 -2.76 -1.07 21.17
C ASP A 345 -3.35 0.31 20.79
N GLU A 346 -4.37 0.77 21.51
CA GLU A 346 -5.13 2.00 21.20
C GLU A 346 -4.29 3.29 21.31
N ASP A 347 -3.31 3.35 22.21
CA ASP A 347 -2.49 4.56 22.40
C ASP A 347 -1.57 4.84 21.19
N ILE A 348 -1.23 3.81 20.46
CA ILE A 348 -0.37 3.87 19.28
C ILE A 348 -1.10 4.50 18.10
N VAL A 349 -2.41 4.33 18.00
CA VAL A 349 -3.24 4.82 16.89
C VAL A 349 -3.24 6.34 16.79
N LEU A 350 -3.32 7.07 17.90
CA LEU A 350 -3.42 8.54 17.90
C LEU A 350 -2.19 9.25 17.33
N GLU A 351 -0.99 8.79 17.64
CA GLU A 351 0.24 9.40 17.08
C GLU A 351 0.40 9.06 15.61
N GLY A 352 0.03 7.84 15.21
CA GLY A 352 0.00 7.43 13.80
C GLY A 352 -0.94 8.27 12.96
N ILE A 353 -2.13 8.63 13.48
CA ILE A 353 -3.07 9.53 12.81
C ILE A 353 -2.41 10.87 12.49
N LYS A 354 -1.79 11.51 13.47
CA LYS A 354 -1.15 12.82 13.30
C LYS A 354 0.01 12.78 12.28
N GLN A 355 0.78 11.71 12.30
CA GLN A 355 1.88 11.53 11.35
C GLN A 355 1.35 11.29 9.93
N PHE A 356 0.34 10.46 9.78
CA PHE A 356 -0.30 10.20 8.51
C PHE A 356 -0.92 11.48 7.92
N GLU A 357 -1.69 12.24 8.72
CA GLU A 357 -2.28 13.51 8.30
C GLU A 357 -1.21 14.51 7.85
N ARG A 358 -0.11 14.61 8.58
CA ARG A 358 0.98 15.53 8.22
C ARG A 358 1.63 15.19 6.88
N ILE A 359 1.70 13.91 6.53
CA ILE A 359 2.43 13.42 5.35
C ILE A 359 1.50 13.28 4.16
N MET A 360 0.34 12.68 4.38
CA MET A 360 -0.61 12.38 3.31
C MET A 360 -1.63 13.49 3.08
N GLY A 361 -1.72 14.46 4.00
CA GLY A 361 -2.69 15.55 3.97
C GLY A 361 -4.13 15.13 4.28
N ILE A 362 -4.34 13.91 4.77
CA ILE A 362 -5.67 13.31 4.94
C ILE A 362 -5.72 12.55 6.27
N ASN A 363 -6.85 12.64 6.97
CA ASN A 363 -7.07 11.85 8.18
C ASN A 363 -7.27 10.35 7.82
N PRO A 364 -6.42 9.43 8.35
CA PRO A 364 -6.53 8.01 8.04
C PRO A 364 -7.79 7.35 8.61
N MET A 365 -8.44 7.97 9.58
CA MET A 365 -9.66 7.44 10.22
C MET A 365 -10.95 7.78 9.44
N LEU A 366 -10.84 8.58 8.37
CA LEU A 366 -11.99 8.81 7.50
C LEU A 366 -12.47 7.47 6.94
N LYS A 367 -13.76 7.22 7.12
CA LYS A 367 -14.39 5.98 6.65
C LYS A 367 -14.21 5.82 5.16
N GLN A 368 -13.82 4.62 4.80
CA GLN A 368 -13.68 4.18 3.41
C GLN A 368 -14.57 2.96 3.14
N ASP A 369 -15.68 2.85 3.87
CA ASP A 369 -16.62 1.75 3.69
C ASP A 369 -17.61 2.05 2.57
N VAL A 370 -17.98 1.00 1.85
CA VAL A 370 -19.05 1.07 0.85
C VAL A 370 -20.38 1.23 1.54
N ASP A 371 -21.15 2.23 1.13
CA ASP A 371 -22.50 2.46 1.65
C ASP A 371 -23.50 1.49 1.00
N GLN A 372 -23.95 0.50 1.78
CA GLN A 372 -24.85 -0.53 1.31
C GLN A 372 -26.25 -0.01 1.05
N ASP A 373 -26.70 1.03 1.76
CA ASP A 373 -27.99 1.66 1.55
C ASP A 373 -28.03 2.35 0.18
N LEU A 374 -26.96 3.05 -0.21
CA LEU A 374 -26.81 3.60 -1.54
C LEU A 374 -26.92 2.51 -2.61
N LEU A 375 -26.13 1.42 -2.49
CA LEU A 375 -26.12 0.36 -3.49
C LEU A 375 -27.46 -0.37 -3.60
N SER A 376 -28.14 -0.62 -2.47
CA SER A 376 -29.47 -1.25 -2.46
C SER A 376 -30.56 -0.34 -3.02
N GLY A 377 -30.31 0.96 -3.00
CA GLY A 377 -31.22 1.99 -3.53
C GLY A 377 -31.20 2.11 -5.04
N LEU A 378 -30.04 1.89 -5.67
CA LEU A 378 -29.84 2.08 -7.10
C LEU A 378 -30.27 0.86 -7.93
N ASP A 379 -30.72 1.12 -9.18
CA ASP A 379 -30.99 0.08 -10.17
C ASP A 379 -29.83 0.00 -11.18
N PHE A 380 -29.22 -1.20 -11.30
CA PHE A 380 -28.08 -1.47 -12.16
C PHE A 380 -28.45 -2.22 -13.45
N LYS A 381 -29.73 -2.64 -13.61
CA LYS A 381 -30.19 -3.43 -14.73
C LYS A 381 -30.39 -2.59 -16.01
N ASN A 382 -30.32 -3.27 -17.15
CA ASN A 382 -30.68 -2.71 -18.47
C ASN A 382 -29.92 -1.44 -18.86
N LYS A 383 -28.64 -1.33 -18.45
CA LYS A 383 -27.81 -0.18 -18.85
C LYS A 383 -27.25 -0.35 -20.26
N GLU A 384 -27.04 0.78 -20.94
CA GLU A 384 -26.39 0.82 -22.26
C GLU A 384 -24.92 0.39 -22.17
N LYS A 385 -24.27 0.23 -23.34
CA LYS A 385 -22.85 -0.18 -23.44
C LYS A 385 -21.86 0.69 -22.65
N ARG A 386 -22.26 1.90 -22.30
CA ARG A 386 -21.45 2.86 -21.56
C ARG A 386 -22.26 3.47 -20.43
N VAL A 387 -21.75 3.34 -19.22
CA VAL A 387 -22.30 3.93 -18.00
C VAL A 387 -21.40 5.05 -17.53
N ASP A 388 -21.95 6.24 -17.38
CA ASP A 388 -21.25 7.44 -16.89
C ASP A 388 -21.76 7.78 -15.47
N ILE A 389 -20.85 7.89 -14.51
CA ILE A 389 -21.12 8.13 -13.09
C ILE A 389 -20.53 9.48 -12.72
N LEU A 390 -21.31 10.38 -12.13
CA LEU A 390 -20.82 11.64 -11.56
C LEU A 390 -20.86 11.56 -10.04
N GLY A 391 -19.71 11.71 -9.41
CA GLY A 391 -19.59 11.91 -7.97
C GLY A 391 -19.48 13.39 -7.62
N ILE A 392 -20.19 13.81 -6.59
CA ILE A 392 -20.15 15.16 -6.03
C ILE A 392 -19.77 15.04 -4.56
N ASN A 393 -18.66 15.67 -4.18
CA ASN A 393 -18.08 15.60 -2.82
C ASN A 393 -17.94 14.16 -2.31
N SER A 394 -17.45 13.27 -3.18
CA SER A 394 -17.38 11.82 -2.94
C SER A 394 -16.09 11.39 -2.21
N SER A 395 -15.44 12.27 -1.48
CA SER A 395 -14.23 11.98 -0.70
C SER A 395 -13.21 11.14 -1.50
N PHE A 396 -12.95 9.91 -1.09
CA PHE A 396 -12.06 8.98 -1.82
C PHE A 396 -12.72 8.29 -3.03
N GLY A 397 -14.00 8.52 -3.28
CA GLY A 397 -14.74 7.92 -4.39
C GLY A 397 -15.06 6.44 -4.23
N ILE A 398 -15.12 5.93 -3.01
CA ILE A 398 -15.35 4.50 -2.74
C ILE A 398 -16.69 4.03 -3.24
N ASN A 399 -17.74 4.81 -2.99
CA ASN A 399 -19.08 4.49 -3.47
C ASN A 399 -19.16 4.54 -5.00
N LEU A 400 -18.38 5.40 -5.65
CA LEU A 400 -18.29 5.45 -7.12
C LEU A 400 -17.64 4.18 -7.68
N LEU A 401 -16.60 3.67 -7.02
CA LEU A 401 -15.95 2.40 -7.37
C LEU A 401 -16.91 1.23 -7.14
N ALA A 402 -17.65 1.22 -6.03
CA ALA A 402 -18.62 0.17 -5.75
C ALA A 402 -19.79 0.15 -6.76
N ILE A 403 -20.28 1.32 -7.18
CA ILE A 403 -21.27 1.43 -8.28
C ILE A 403 -20.66 0.88 -9.58
N GLN A 404 -19.42 1.22 -9.89
CA GLN A 404 -18.72 0.69 -11.06
C GLN A 404 -18.63 -0.83 -11.03
N ASP A 405 -18.31 -1.42 -9.90
CA ASP A 405 -18.22 -2.88 -9.74
C ASP A 405 -19.59 -3.53 -9.90
N ARG A 406 -20.64 -2.99 -9.28
CA ARG A 406 -22.02 -3.47 -9.44
C ARG A 406 -22.50 -3.44 -10.90
N VAL A 407 -22.16 -2.37 -11.64
CA VAL A 407 -22.44 -2.27 -13.08
C VAL A 407 -21.73 -3.37 -13.87
N ARG A 408 -20.48 -3.70 -13.53
CA ARG A 408 -19.69 -4.75 -14.18
C ARG A 408 -20.22 -6.15 -13.88
N GLU A 409 -20.71 -6.38 -12.65
CA GLU A 409 -21.35 -7.64 -12.27
C GLU A 409 -22.60 -7.94 -13.12
N GLU A 410 -23.42 -6.91 -13.42
CA GLU A 410 -24.59 -7.08 -14.27
C GLU A 410 -24.24 -7.32 -15.75
N SER A 411 -23.12 -6.77 -16.23
CA SER A 411 -22.64 -7.02 -17.59
C SER A 411 -21.14 -6.74 -17.78
N LYS A 412 -20.38 -7.78 -18.10
CA LYS A 412 -18.93 -7.71 -18.39
C LYS A 412 -18.54 -6.76 -19.53
N ASN A 413 -19.45 -6.48 -20.45
CA ASN A 413 -19.18 -5.67 -21.64
C ASN A 413 -19.45 -4.17 -21.43
N LEU A 414 -19.90 -3.77 -20.24
CA LEU A 414 -20.18 -2.38 -19.95
C LEU A 414 -18.88 -1.61 -19.67
N ARG A 415 -18.73 -0.48 -20.38
CA ARG A 415 -17.68 0.49 -20.09
C ARG A 415 -18.19 1.50 -19.08
N THR A 416 -17.45 1.68 -18.01
CA THR A 416 -17.78 2.66 -16.97
C THR A 416 -16.82 3.84 -17.03
N ASN A 417 -17.32 5.06 -16.84
CA ASN A 417 -16.51 6.25 -16.65
C ASN A 417 -16.98 6.96 -15.38
N ILE A 418 -16.04 7.31 -14.53
CA ILE A 418 -16.28 8.13 -13.36
C ILE A 418 -15.89 9.57 -13.70
N TYR A 419 -16.72 10.51 -13.28
CA TYR A 419 -16.48 11.95 -13.27
C TYR A 419 -16.60 12.44 -11.84
N SER A 420 -15.84 13.43 -11.44
CA SER A 420 -15.94 14.00 -10.09
C SER A 420 -15.99 15.52 -10.08
N LEU A 421 -16.82 16.06 -9.19
CA LEU A 421 -16.86 17.47 -8.81
C LEU A 421 -16.67 17.53 -7.29
N ASN A 422 -15.70 18.29 -6.82
CA ASN A 422 -15.34 18.28 -5.40
C ASN A 422 -14.99 19.69 -4.91
N GLU A 423 -15.44 20.04 -3.70
CA GLU A 423 -15.12 21.29 -3.02
C GLU A 423 -13.89 21.19 -2.10
N GLU A 424 -13.47 19.98 -1.76
CA GLU A 424 -12.35 19.73 -0.86
C GLU A 424 -11.07 19.35 -1.63
N GLU A 425 -10.06 20.23 -1.65
CA GLU A 425 -8.78 20.00 -2.33
C GLU A 425 -8.05 18.75 -1.81
N ALA A 426 -8.26 18.38 -0.54
CA ALA A 426 -7.60 17.24 0.08
C ALA A 426 -7.83 15.91 -0.67
N TYR A 427 -8.98 15.76 -1.34
CA TYR A 427 -9.34 14.55 -2.09
C TYR A 427 -9.10 14.64 -3.60
N GLU A 428 -8.63 15.78 -4.11
CA GLU A 428 -8.49 16.01 -5.56
C GLU A 428 -7.63 14.93 -6.21
N ARG A 429 -6.45 14.65 -5.67
CA ARG A 429 -5.53 13.64 -6.22
C ARG A 429 -6.13 12.23 -6.21
N ASP A 430 -6.90 11.89 -5.18
CA ASP A 430 -7.52 10.56 -5.06
C ASP A 430 -8.67 10.39 -6.05
N LEU A 431 -9.48 11.43 -6.23
CA LEU A 431 -10.56 11.45 -7.21
C LEU A 431 -10.03 11.49 -8.65
N GLU A 432 -8.96 12.23 -8.93
CA GLU A 432 -8.29 12.22 -10.24
C GLU A 432 -7.76 10.84 -10.63
N ALA A 433 -7.30 10.04 -9.66
CA ALA A 433 -6.78 8.71 -9.92
C ALA A 433 -7.86 7.72 -10.43
N ILE A 434 -9.11 7.86 -9.97
CA ILE A 434 -10.24 6.99 -10.37
C ILE A 434 -11.13 7.60 -11.44
N ALA A 435 -11.19 8.92 -11.52
CA ALA A 435 -12.06 9.63 -12.43
C ALA A 435 -11.43 9.81 -13.81
N LYS A 436 -12.20 9.60 -14.86
CA LYS A 436 -11.83 9.97 -16.23
C LYS A 436 -11.58 11.47 -16.36
N LYS A 437 -12.35 12.28 -15.61
CA LYS A 437 -12.21 13.73 -15.48
C LYS A 437 -12.67 14.16 -14.08
N GLY A 438 -11.77 14.76 -13.34
CA GLY A 438 -12.08 15.45 -12.09
C GLY A 438 -12.05 16.97 -12.27
N ARG A 439 -12.77 17.70 -11.42
CA ARG A 439 -12.72 19.14 -11.31
C ARG A 439 -12.95 19.55 -9.87
N PHE A 440 -12.10 20.43 -9.39
CA PHE A 440 -12.36 21.21 -8.18
C PHE A 440 -13.36 22.31 -8.49
N ILE A 441 -14.33 22.52 -7.63
CA ILE A 441 -15.32 23.58 -7.73
C ILE A 441 -15.25 24.48 -6.50
N SER A 442 -14.96 25.75 -6.71
CA SER A 442 -15.00 26.77 -5.66
C SER A 442 -16.32 27.55 -5.62
N ASP A 443 -17.01 27.63 -6.75
CA ASP A 443 -18.26 28.40 -6.91
C ASP A 443 -19.22 27.65 -7.85
N TRP A 444 -20.23 26.99 -7.27
CA TRP A 444 -21.21 26.19 -8.01
C TRP A 444 -22.01 27.01 -9.02
N ASP A 445 -22.35 28.25 -8.70
CA ASP A 445 -23.16 29.10 -9.57
C ASP A 445 -22.43 29.49 -10.85
N LYS A 446 -21.11 29.70 -10.74
CA LYS A 446 -20.29 30.14 -11.86
C LYS A 446 -19.66 29.00 -12.67
N ASP A 447 -19.31 27.92 -12.01
CA ASP A 447 -18.42 26.92 -12.58
C ASP A 447 -19.13 25.63 -12.99
N PHE A 448 -20.27 25.28 -12.36
CA PHE A 448 -21.00 24.05 -12.67
C PHE A 448 -21.34 23.92 -14.16
N ASP A 449 -21.87 24.96 -14.80
CA ASP A 449 -22.26 24.91 -16.21
C ASP A 449 -21.07 24.75 -17.18
N LYS A 450 -19.86 25.12 -16.73
CA LYS A 450 -18.61 24.92 -17.47
C LYS A 450 -18.04 23.51 -17.30
N CYS A 451 -18.43 22.83 -16.21
CA CYS A 451 -17.98 21.48 -15.93
C CYS A 451 -18.78 20.46 -16.74
N PHE A 452 -18.11 19.74 -17.61
CA PHE A 452 -18.72 18.68 -18.43
C PHE A 452 -19.98 19.09 -19.20
N PRO A 453 -20.01 20.21 -19.96
CA PRO A 453 -21.22 20.85 -20.48
C PRO A 453 -22.12 19.93 -21.34
N ASN A 454 -21.55 18.93 -21.99
CA ASN A 454 -22.27 17.98 -22.86
C ASN A 454 -22.41 16.58 -22.25
N ALA A 455 -21.96 16.36 -21.01
CA ALA A 455 -22.05 15.06 -20.38
C ALA A 455 -23.47 14.78 -19.88
N ARG A 456 -23.90 13.52 -20.00
CA ARG A 456 -25.10 12.98 -19.38
C ARG A 456 -24.69 11.75 -18.60
N PHE A 457 -25.31 11.55 -17.45
CA PHE A 457 -24.91 10.55 -16.47
C PHE A 457 -26.02 9.52 -16.25
N ASP A 458 -25.62 8.27 -16.07
CA ASP A 458 -26.51 7.22 -15.60
C ASP A 458 -26.74 7.33 -14.11
N TYR A 459 -25.71 7.77 -13.37
CA TYR A 459 -25.77 7.99 -11.94
C TYR A 459 -25.11 9.31 -11.58
N ILE A 460 -25.76 10.08 -10.72
CA ILE A 460 -25.20 11.22 -10.01
C ILE A 460 -25.25 10.89 -8.52
N VAL A 461 -24.12 10.91 -7.84
CA VAL A 461 -24.01 10.56 -6.41
C VAL A 461 -23.44 11.74 -5.65
N MET A 462 -24.19 12.26 -4.71
CA MET A 462 -23.85 13.40 -3.87
C MET A 462 -23.68 12.91 -2.42
N GLU A 463 -22.44 12.75 -1.96
CA GLU A 463 -22.17 12.13 -0.67
C GLU A 463 -22.11 13.11 0.50
N LYS A 464 -21.59 14.30 0.27
CA LYS A 464 -21.61 15.37 1.27
C LYS A 464 -22.39 16.54 0.71
N THR A 465 -23.42 16.95 1.43
CA THR A 465 -24.31 18.03 1.05
C THR A 465 -24.11 19.26 1.94
N ASN A 466 -24.44 20.41 1.40
CA ASN A 466 -24.56 21.69 2.09
C ASN A 466 -25.72 22.49 1.50
N ASP A 467 -26.06 23.62 2.08
CA ASP A 467 -27.20 24.46 1.64
C ASP A 467 -27.14 24.83 0.14
N LYS A 468 -25.93 25.01 -0.41
CA LYS A 468 -25.77 25.33 -1.84
C LYS A 468 -26.05 24.14 -2.73
N LEU A 469 -25.62 22.96 -2.32
CA LEU A 469 -25.83 21.71 -3.07
C LEU A 469 -27.29 21.26 -3.00
N LEU A 470 -28.02 21.64 -1.97
CA LEU A 470 -29.45 21.40 -1.81
C LEU A 470 -30.31 22.52 -2.41
N ASP A 471 -29.72 23.52 -3.08
CA ASP A 471 -30.47 24.54 -3.80
C ASP A 471 -31.28 23.93 -4.94
N LEU A 472 -32.55 24.31 -5.01
CA LEU A 472 -33.53 23.78 -5.99
C LEU A 472 -33.04 23.95 -7.44
N MET A 473 -32.47 25.09 -7.79
CA MET A 473 -32.03 25.37 -9.17
C MET A 473 -30.84 24.48 -9.54
N LEU A 474 -29.92 24.24 -8.61
CA LEU A 474 -28.80 23.34 -8.85
C LEU A 474 -29.27 21.88 -8.97
N LEU A 475 -30.19 21.44 -8.11
CA LEU A 475 -30.75 20.09 -8.18
C LEU A 475 -31.50 19.85 -9.50
N LEU A 476 -32.26 20.81 -9.99
CA LEU A 476 -32.93 20.73 -11.30
C LEU A 476 -31.91 20.64 -12.44
N LYS A 477 -30.86 21.44 -12.42
CA LYS A 477 -29.75 21.34 -13.40
C LYS A 477 -29.06 19.95 -13.37
N LEU A 478 -28.88 19.37 -12.20
CA LEU A 478 -28.33 18.02 -12.07
C LEU A 478 -29.28 16.96 -12.65
N LEU A 479 -30.58 17.07 -12.38
CA LEU A 479 -31.61 16.20 -12.98
C LEU A 479 -31.62 16.27 -14.52
N GLU A 480 -31.47 17.47 -15.10
CA GLU A 480 -31.33 17.65 -16.54
C GLU A 480 -30.11 16.95 -17.12
N ARG A 481 -29.06 16.76 -16.32
CA ARG A 481 -27.83 16.04 -16.71
C ARG A 481 -27.94 14.52 -16.63
N LEU A 482 -29.02 13.98 -16.05
CA LEU A 482 -29.26 12.54 -16.09
C LEU A 482 -29.64 12.09 -17.51
N LYS A 483 -29.23 10.88 -17.86
CA LYS A 483 -29.81 10.13 -18.97
C LYS A 483 -31.21 9.66 -18.61
N ASP A 484 -32.03 9.31 -19.58
CA ASP A 484 -33.34 8.70 -19.34
C ASP A 484 -33.16 7.37 -18.59
N GLY A 485 -33.95 7.15 -17.55
CA GLY A 485 -33.77 6.03 -16.62
C GLY A 485 -32.51 6.13 -15.71
N GLY A 486 -31.84 7.29 -15.71
CA GLY A 486 -30.73 7.57 -14.77
C GLY A 486 -31.23 7.90 -13.38
N ALA A 487 -30.33 7.83 -12.39
CA ALA A 487 -30.65 8.08 -10.99
C ALA A 487 -29.70 9.13 -10.37
N MET A 488 -30.27 10.01 -9.54
CA MET A 488 -29.53 10.94 -8.67
C MET A 488 -29.73 10.52 -7.22
N ALA A 489 -28.67 10.11 -6.56
CA ALA A 489 -28.64 9.74 -5.15
C ALA A 489 -28.02 10.87 -4.32
N ILE A 490 -28.72 11.33 -3.31
CA ILE A 490 -28.33 12.45 -2.44
C ILE A 490 -28.31 11.95 -1.00
N HIS A 491 -27.17 12.02 -0.36
CA HIS A 491 -27.04 11.69 1.07
C HIS A 491 -27.36 12.92 1.91
N THR A 492 -28.52 12.92 2.54
CA THR A 492 -28.98 14.01 3.41
C THR A 492 -30.07 13.51 4.38
N ALA A 493 -29.95 13.94 5.63
CA ALA A 493 -31.01 13.79 6.64
C ALA A 493 -32.05 14.94 6.59
N GLU A 494 -31.76 15.97 5.79
CA GLU A 494 -32.64 17.15 5.69
C GLU A 494 -33.77 16.95 4.67
N GLU A 495 -34.85 17.68 4.84
CA GLU A 495 -35.92 17.70 3.85
C GLU A 495 -35.48 18.43 2.57
N MET A 496 -35.56 17.73 1.44
CA MET A 496 -35.13 18.29 0.16
C MET A 496 -36.21 19.15 -0.52
N PRO A 497 -35.84 20.21 -1.26
CA PRO A 497 -36.74 20.99 -2.09
C PRO A 497 -37.52 20.17 -3.13
N LEU A 498 -37.02 18.97 -3.47
CA LEU A 498 -37.61 18.02 -4.43
C LEU A 498 -38.37 16.87 -3.74
N SER A 499 -38.90 17.07 -2.55
CA SER A 499 -39.65 16.03 -1.80
C SER A 499 -40.85 15.45 -2.57
N ASP A 500 -41.46 16.23 -3.44
CA ASP A 500 -42.63 15.85 -4.27
C ASP A 500 -42.22 15.26 -5.64
N TYR A 501 -40.92 15.15 -5.93
CA TYR A 501 -40.46 14.58 -7.20
C TYR A 501 -40.66 13.06 -7.23
N GLU A 502 -41.25 12.55 -8.32
CA GLU A 502 -41.50 11.13 -8.53
C GLU A 502 -40.95 10.69 -9.90
N PRO A 503 -40.38 9.47 -10.04
CA PRO A 503 -40.27 8.44 -9.00
C PRO A 503 -39.07 8.70 -8.04
N ARG A 504 -39.36 8.50 -6.77
CA ARG A 504 -38.40 8.69 -5.65
C ARG A 504 -38.32 7.46 -4.76
N LYS A 505 -37.12 7.17 -4.24
CA LYS A 505 -36.89 6.12 -3.25
C LYS A 505 -36.04 6.68 -2.10
N VAL A 506 -36.35 6.31 -0.87
CA VAL A 506 -35.58 6.68 0.33
C VAL A 506 -35.03 5.39 0.95
N VAL A 507 -33.70 5.32 1.18
CA VAL A 507 -33.04 4.17 1.80
C VAL A 507 -31.99 4.71 2.77
N GLY A 508 -32.17 4.49 4.07
CA GLY A 508 -31.38 5.15 5.10
C GLY A 508 -31.41 6.67 4.94
N ASP A 509 -30.25 7.31 4.93
CA ASP A 509 -30.10 8.75 4.70
C ASP A 509 -30.00 9.13 3.22
N TRP A 510 -30.19 8.18 2.29
CA TRP A 510 -30.15 8.40 0.85
C TRP A 510 -31.54 8.70 0.29
N GLN A 511 -31.64 9.80 -0.44
CA GLN A 511 -32.79 10.15 -1.26
C GLN A 511 -32.43 9.98 -2.74
N ILE A 512 -33.11 9.06 -3.43
CA ILE A 512 -32.78 8.66 -4.80
C ILE A 512 -33.93 9.06 -5.72
N LEU A 513 -33.62 9.92 -6.68
CA LEU A 513 -34.56 10.44 -7.68
C LEU A 513 -34.25 9.79 -9.03
N TYR A 514 -35.25 9.31 -9.75
CA TYR A 514 -35.10 8.68 -11.06
C TYR A 514 -35.66 9.60 -12.16
N LYS A 515 -34.88 9.81 -13.21
CA LYS A 515 -35.38 10.51 -14.39
C LYS A 515 -36.29 9.59 -15.19
N GLN A 516 -37.54 10.04 -15.41
CA GLN A 516 -38.49 9.34 -16.29
C GLN A 516 -37.98 9.37 -17.73
N SER A 517 -38.19 8.28 -18.47
CA SER A 517 -38.00 8.29 -19.91
C SER A 517 -39.13 9.11 -20.55
N ASP A 518 -38.77 10.04 -21.40
CA ASP A 518 -39.76 10.65 -22.29
C ASP A 518 -40.31 9.53 -23.21
N GLU A 519 -41.55 9.08 -22.96
CA GLU A 519 -42.23 8.10 -23.82
C GLU A 519 -42.49 8.66 -25.22
#